data_7aa7f2834b5df095842c33858f61e04b
#
_entry.id   7aa7f2834b5df095842c33858f61e04b
#
_cell.length_a   1.000
_cell.length_b   1.000
_cell.length_c   1.000
_cell.angle_alpha   90.00
_cell.angle_beta   90.00
_cell.angle_gamma   90.00
#
_symmetry.space_group_name_H-M   'P 1'
#
loop_
_entity.id
_entity.type
_entity.pdbx_description
1 polymer ?
#
loop_
_entity_poly.entity_id
_entity_poly.type
_entity_poly.pdbx_seq_one_letter_code
_entity_poly.pdbx_strand_id
1 'polypeptide(L)' 'MRGMRLHGRDGINAMKLEEFQLSGPGPGQAKIAVHAAGVNFGDTLMVTGEYQEKPALPFSPGMEAAGEVIGVGDGVENV' A
#
# COMPACT_ATOMS: atom_id res chain seq x y z
N MET A 1 -1.49 -12.58 3.81
CA MET A 1 -0.49 -12.12 2.82
C MET A 1 0.75 -11.64 3.53
N ARG A 2 1.88 -11.66 2.85
CA ARG A 2 3.10 -11.04 3.36
C ARG A 2 3.38 -9.76 2.60
N GLY A 3 3.86 -8.76 3.31
CA GLY A 3 4.22 -7.50 2.68
C GLY A 3 5.08 -6.65 3.59
N MET A 4 5.68 -5.62 3.00
CA MET A 4 6.46 -4.64 3.76
C MET A 4 5.53 -3.59 4.32
N ARG A 5 5.64 -3.33 5.62
CA ARG A 5 4.86 -2.30 6.30
C ARG A 5 5.77 -1.36 7.08
N LEU A 6 5.43 -0.09 7.05
CA LEU A 6 6.17 0.95 7.77
C LEU A 6 5.53 1.17 9.13
N HIS A 7 6.32 1.05 10.20
CA HIS A 7 5.86 1.21 11.57
C HIS A 7 6.30 2.52 12.24
N GLY A 8 7.08 3.32 11.54
CA GLY A 8 7.52 4.63 12.00
C GLY A 8 7.96 5.47 10.81
N ARG A 9 8.34 6.72 11.04
CA ARG A 9 8.78 7.62 9.97
C ARG A 9 10.27 7.90 10.02
N ASP A 10 11.06 6.92 10.44
CA ASP A 10 12.51 7.04 10.67
C ASP A 10 13.35 6.46 9.54
N GLY A 11 12.76 6.30 8.36
CA GLY A 11 13.44 5.76 7.20
C GLY A 11 13.17 4.27 7.02
N ILE A 12 13.94 3.64 6.13
CA ILE A 12 13.69 2.25 5.74
C ILE A 12 13.88 1.26 6.90
N ASN A 13 14.61 1.63 7.92
CA ASN A 13 14.79 0.78 9.10
C ASN A 13 13.49 0.54 9.88
N ALA A 14 12.49 1.39 9.67
CA ALA A 14 11.17 1.22 10.26
C ALA A 14 10.27 0.29 9.44
N MET A 15 10.74 -0.20 8.29
CA MET A 15 10.00 -1.14 7.46
C MET A 15 10.24 -2.56 7.90
N LYS A 16 9.17 -3.35 7.92
CA LYS A 16 9.23 -4.77 8.29
C LYS A 16 8.45 -5.61 7.31
N LEU A 17 9.02 -6.76 6.95
CA LEU A 17 8.28 -7.79 6.23
C LEU A 17 7.45 -8.57 7.24
N GLU A 18 6.15 -8.59 7.05
CA GLU A 18 5.26 -9.24 7.99
C GLU A 18 4.06 -9.88 7.31
N GLU A 19 3.44 -10.83 8.02
CA GLU A 19 2.15 -11.40 7.63
C GLU A 19 1.04 -10.53 8.18
N PHE A 20 0.04 -10.25 7.34
CA PHE A 20 -1.15 -9.54 7.79
C PHE A 20 -2.31 -9.85 6.85
N GLN A 21 -3.53 -9.56 7.32
CA GLN A 21 -4.73 -9.70 6.51
C GLN A 21 -5.28 -8.32 6.17
N LEU A 22 -5.70 -8.19 4.91
CA LEU A 22 -6.41 -6.99 4.47
C LEU A 22 -7.89 -7.19 4.66
N SER A 23 -8.57 -6.12 5.06
CA SER A 23 -10.03 -6.07 5.01
C SER A 23 -10.49 -6.19 3.57
N GLY A 24 -11.75 -6.60 3.36
CA GLY A 24 -12.36 -6.54 2.03
C GLY A 24 -12.38 -5.11 1.48
N PRO A 25 -12.51 -4.93 0.16
CA PRO A 25 -12.56 -3.59 -0.43
C PRO A 25 -13.80 -2.85 0.06
N GLY A 26 -13.60 -1.60 0.48
CA GLY A 26 -14.68 -0.71 0.85
C GLY A 26 -15.33 -0.07 -0.39
N PRO A 27 -16.36 0.80 -0.20
CA PRO A 27 -17.00 1.49 -1.32
C PRO A 27 -15.98 2.24 -2.17
N GLY A 28 -16.06 2.09 -3.48
CA GLY A 28 -15.14 2.72 -4.42
C GLY A 28 -13.75 2.10 -4.49
N GLN A 29 -13.53 0.99 -3.81
CA GLN A 29 -12.22 0.33 -3.76
C GLN A 29 -12.22 -0.99 -4.51
N ALA A 30 -11.04 -1.38 -4.99
CA ALA A 30 -10.79 -2.68 -5.61
C ALA A 30 -9.63 -3.36 -4.89
N LYS A 31 -9.73 -4.68 -4.77
CA LYS A 31 -8.64 -5.50 -4.23
C LYS A 31 -7.87 -6.11 -5.39
N ILE A 32 -6.57 -5.96 -5.38
CA ILE A 32 -5.69 -6.39 -6.46
C ILE A 32 -4.71 -7.43 -5.96
N ALA A 33 -4.62 -8.56 -6.69
CA ALA A 33 -3.50 -9.49 -6.53
C ALA A 33 -2.32 -8.90 -7.29
N VAL A 34 -1.35 -8.33 -6.57
CA VAL A 34 -0.25 -7.58 -7.17
C VAL A 34 0.77 -8.53 -7.79
N HIS A 35 1.11 -8.28 -9.06
CA HIS A 35 2.15 -9.01 -9.78
C HIS A 35 3.45 -8.22 -9.85
N ALA A 36 3.37 -6.89 -9.85
CA ALA A 36 4.53 -6.01 -9.88
C ALA A 36 4.16 -4.66 -9.27
N ALA A 37 5.14 -4.02 -8.65
CA ALA A 37 4.96 -2.69 -8.08
C ALA A 37 6.22 -1.87 -8.32
N GLY A 38 6.06 -0.63 -8.76
CA GLY A 38 7.18 0.29 -8.95
C GLY A 38 7.56 0.97 -7.65
N VAL A 39 8.83 1.32 -7.53
CA VAL A 39 9.35 2.12 -6.42
C VAL A 39 9.76 3.48 -6.98
N ASN A 40 9.26 4.54 -6.38
CA ASN A 40 9.45 5.91 -6.86
C ASN A 40 10.10 6.78 -5.78
N PHE A 41 10.61 7.94 -6.18
CA PHE A 41 11.22 8.87 -5.24
C PHE A 41 10.25 9.30 -4.13
N GLY A 42 8.97 9.51 -4.46
CA GLY A 42 7.95 9.84 -3.46
C GLY A 42 7.81 8.78 -2.37
N ASP A 43 8.07 7.51 -2.70
CA ASP A 43 8.02 6.43 -1.70
C ASP A 43 9.12 6.61 -0.65
N THR A 44 10.30 7.07 -1.04
CA THR A 44 11.38 7.33 -0.10
C THR A 44 11.04 8.48 0.83
N LEU A 45 10.35 9.50 0.33
CA LEU A 45 9.88 10.62 1.14
C LEU A 45 8.80 10.18 2.14
N MET A 46 7.90 9.28 1.75
CA MET A 46 6.90 8.72 2.65
C MET A 46 7.53 7.98 3.81
N VAL A 47 8.58 7.21 3.55
CA VAL A 47 9.26 6.40 4.56
C VAL A 47 9.93 7.29 5.61
N THR A 48 10.45 8.44 5.23
CA THR A 48 11.07 9.40 6.15
C THR A 48 10.09 10.42 6.73
N GLY A 49 8.84 10.42 6.27
CA GLY A 49 7.85 11.39 6.70
C GLY A 49 7.96 12.76 6.04
N GLU A 50 8.74 12.87 4.96
CA GLU A 50 8.96 14.13 4.24
C GLU A 50 7.94 14.37 3.13
N TYR A 51 7.14 13.35 2.78
CA TYR A 51 6.12 13.48 1.76
C TYR A 51 4.91 14.26 2.31
N GLN A 52 4.16 14.91 1.40
CA GLN A 52 3.00 15.72 1.79
C GLN A 52 1.90 14.91 2.46
N GLU A 53 1.67 13.70 1.97
CA GLU A 53 0.69 12.80 2.57
C GLU A 53 1.37 11.89 3.58
N LYS A 54 0.77 11.77 4.76
CA LYS A 54 1.30 10.94 5.85
C LYS A 54 0.22 9.98 6.30
N PRO A 55 0.08 8.83 5.63
CA PRO A 55 -0.90 7.83 6.04
C PRO A 55 -0.68 7.36 7.48
N ALA A 56 -1.75 6.91 8.12
CA ALA A 56 -1.66 6.35 9.45
C ALA A 56 -0.75 5.12 9.46
N LEU A 57 0.10 5.01 10.48
CA LEU A 57 0.97 3.86 10.67
C LEU A 57 0.21 2.70 11.33
N PRO A 58 0.52 1.46 11.02
CA PRO A 58 1.46 1.02 9.98
C PRO A 58 0.81 1.05 8.60
N PHE A 59 1.61 1.29 7.58
CA PHE A 59 1.12 1.22 6.20
C PHE A 59 2.21 0.69 5.26
N SER A 60 1.81 0.29 4.06
CA SER A 60 2.75 -0.14 3.02
C SER A 60 2.98 1.00 2.05
N PRO A 61 4.21 1.53 1.93
CA PRO A 61 4.50 2.58 0.97
C PRO A 61 4.39 2.06 -0.46
N GLY A 62 4.03 2.96 -1.37
CA GLY A 62 3.96 2.65 -2.78
C GLY A 62 2.87 3.46 -3.46
N MET A 63 3.08 3.81 -4.72
CA MET A 63 2.16 4.64 -5.47
C MET A 63 1.64 3.96 -6.72
N GLU A 64 2.21 2.82 -7.11
CA GLU A 64 1.79 2.13 -8.32
C GLU A 64 1.96 0.62 -8.19
N ALA A 65 1.08 -0.08 -8.85
CA ALA A 65 1.12 -1.53 -8.91
C ALA A 65 0.40 -2.00 -10.16
N ALA A 66 0.76 -3.19 -10.61
CA ALA A 66 0.05 -3.89 -11.68
C ALA A 66 -0.30 -5.29 -11.19
N GLY A 67 -1.49 -5.74 -11.52
CA GLY A 67 -1.94 -7.04 -11.08
C GLY A 67 -3.34 -7.35 -11.57
N GLU A 68 -3.98 -8.30 -10.92
CA GLU A 68 -5.31 -8.77 -11.26
C GLU A 68 -6.31 -8.33 -10.20
N VAL A 69 -7.43 -7.77 -10.61
CA VAL A 69 -8.51 -7.42 -9.70
C VAL A 69 -9.17 -8.71 -9.21
N ILE A 70 -9.22 -8.91 -7.91
CA ILE A 70 -9.78 -10.10 -7.28
C ILE A 70 -10.98 -9.81 -6.39
N GLY A 71 -11.34 -8.55 -6.22
CA GLY A 71 -12.53 -8.15 -5.49
C GLY A 71 -12.81 -6.68 -5.68
N VAL A 72 -14.07 -6.29 -5.60
CA VAL A 72 -14.49 -4.89 -5.74
C VAL A 72 -15.48 -4.55 -4.64
N GLY A 73 -15.47 -3.29 -4.20
CA GLY A 73 -16.45 -2.75 -3.29
C GLY A 73 -17.63 -2.15 -4.05
N ASP A 74 -18.59 -1.63 -3.30
CA ASP A 74 -19.79 -1.04 -3.86
C ASP A 74 -19.45 0.16 -4.77
N GLY A 75 -20.14 0.26 -5.90
CA GLY A 75 -19.99 1.37 -6.84
C GLY A 75 -18.83 1.24 -7.82
N VAL A 76 -18.06 0.14 -7.76
CA VAL A 76 -16.93 -0.09 -8.68
C VAL A 76 -17.41 -0.88 -9.89
N GLU A 77 -17.27 -0.32 -11.09
CA GLU A 77 -17.80 -0.92 -12.32
C GLU A 77 -16.75 -1.15 -13.42
N ASN A 78 -15.73 -0.32 -13.51
CA ASN A 78 -14.82 -0.29 -14.67
C ASN A 78 -13.43 -0.83 -14.35
N VAL A 79 -13.35 -1.98 -13.73
CA VAL A 79 -12.06 -2.60 -13.42
C VAL A 79 -11.97 -4.05 -13.90
#